data_0f48cdf9fa1c7ab3ec216b3a71d11150
#
_entry.id   0f48cdf9fa1c7ab3ec216b3a71d11150
#
_cell.length_a   1.000
_cell.length_b   1.000
_cell.length_c   1.000
_cell.angle_alpha   90.00
_cell.angle_beta   90.00
_cell.angle_gamma   90.00
#
_symmetry.space_group_name_H-M   'P 1'
#
loop_
_entity.id
_entity.type
_entity.pdbx_description
1 polymer ?
#
loop_
_entity_poly.entity_id
_entity_poly.type
_entity_poly.pdbx_seq_one_letter_code
_entity_poly.pdbx_strand_id
1 'polypeptide(L)'
;SNDYNKDSLSSIIYNSNDKILDCRLYIREIFYLLGIKDRFSILEEKLMYNYKYKTFYTKDPIKDKYGTTKEEIYSLIFENDENYSLNFENLDYFDKFKLVLYWNYCEEIGKSFITKEHIGPLMARSNNRIDSLSKLFEIKDVLDDKTSNVNVISLVDVRVDMRKIIPLIICKKLYSEKKASKGDSLNSSLHIIVDEAHNILSTTSIRESEEWKDYRLECFEEIIKEGRKFGTFLTISSQRPSDISDTIISQLHNYFIHRLV
;
A
#
# COMPACT_ATOMS: atom_id res chain seq x y z
N SER A 1 12.29 11.64 -3.53
CA SER A 1 12.36 12.42 -2.29
C SER A 1 12.13 13.93 -2.46
N ASN A 2 12.30 14.49 -3.66
CA ASN A 2 12.08 15.93 -3.88
C ASN A 2 10.60 16.34 -3.99
N ASP A 3 9.69 15.41 -4.17
CA ASP A 3 8.28 15.69 -4.44
C ASP A 3 7.47 15.99 -3.16
N TYR A 4 7.94 15.52 -2.01
CA TYR A 4 7.27 15.70 -0.71
C TYR A 4 7.98 16.75 0.14
N ASN A 5 7.98 17.98 -0.31
CA ASN A 5 8.64 19.11 0.36
C ASN A 5 7.64 20.13 0.90
N LYS A 6 8.16 21.17 1.57
CA LYS A 6 7.35 22.27 2.16
C LYS A 6 6.49 22.99 1.11
N ASP A 7 7.05 23.22 -0.09
CA ASP A 7 6.35 23.90 -1.19
C ASP A 7 5.21 23.06 -1.74
N SER A 8 5.45 21.76 -1.89
CA SER A 8 4.44 20.79 -2.36
C SER A 8 3.29 20.65 -1.36
N LEU A 9 3.57 20.67 -0.04
CA LEU A 9 2.53 20.64 0.99
C LEU A 9 1.65 21.88 0.94
N SER A 10 2.24 23.06 0.80
CA SER A 10 1.50 24.33 0.64
C SER A 10 0.65 24.32 -0.64
N SER A 11 1.17 23.72 -1.71
CA SER A 11 0.45 23.56 -2.99
C SER A 11 -0.78 22.68 -2.85
N ILE A 12 -0.68 21.55 -2.14
CA ILE A 12 -1.84 20.67 -1.91
C ILE A 12 -2.95 21.40 -1.18
N ILE A 13 -2.61 22.13 -0.12
CA ILE A 13 -3.59 22.91 0.65
C ILE A 13 -4.24 23.95 -0.23
N TYR A 14 -3.43 24.73 -0.96
CA TYR A 14 -3.91 25.74 -1.89
C TYR A 14 -4.81 25.18 -2.99
N ASN A 15 -4.40 24.08 -3.62
CA ASN A 15 -5.13 23.45 -4.71
C ASN A 15 -6.39 22.72 -4.23
N SER A 16 -6.46 22.32 -2.97
CA SER A 16 -7.65 21.67 -2.40
C SER A 16 -8.83 22.62 -2.15
N ASN A 17 -8.64 23.90 -2.35
CA ASN A 17 -9.55 25.05 -2.28
C ASN A 17 -11.05 24.70 -2.04
N ASP A 18 -11.86 24.52 -3.09
CA ASP A 18 -13.31 24.25 -2.97
C ASP A 18 -13.61 22.91 -2.29
N LYS A 19 -12.64 22.03 -2.14
CA LYS A 19 -12.78 20.67 -1.64
C LYS A 19 -11.99 20.40 -0.37
N ILE A 20 -11.59 21.48 0.31
CA ILE A 20 -10.82 21.40 1.54
C ILE A 20 -11.49 20.51 2.61
N LEU A 21 -12.83 20.54 2.69
CA LEU A 21 -13.58 19.71 3.62
C LEU A 21 -13.42 18.20 3.31
N ASP A 22 -13.26 17.85 2.04
CA ASP A 22 -13.05 16.47 1.62
C ASP A 22 -11.62 16.00 1.89
N CYS A 23 -10.66 16.90 1.82
CA CYS A 23 -9.24 16.64 2.04
C CYS A 23 -8.79 16.82 3.50
N ARG A 24 -9.53 17.57 4.32
CA ARG A 24 -9.12 18.01 5.67
C ARG A 24 -8.62 16.88 6.56
N LEU A 25 -9.32 15.75 6.56
CA LEU A 25 -8.93 14.60 7.35
C LEU A 25 -7.55 14.08 6.94
N TYR A 26 -7.31 13.92 5.65
CA TYR A 26 -6.05 13.39 5.13
C TYR A 26 -4.92 14.42 5.19
N ILE A 27 -5.21 15.70 5.01
CA ILE A 27 -4.23 16.79 5.27
C ILE A 27 -3.77 16.73 6.72
N ARG A 28 -4.68 16.57 7.67
CA ARG A 28 -4.33 16.42 9.09
C ARG A 28 -3.43 15.20 9.31
N GLU A 29 -3.76 14.07 8.74
CA GLU A 29 -2.94 12.85 8.85
C GLU A 29 -1.56 13.02 8.18
N ILE A 30 -1.46 13.76 7.07
CA ILE A 30 -0.18 14.12 6.45
C ILE A 30 0.68 14.93 7.43
N PHE A 31 0.12 15.96 8.08
CA PHE A 31 0.82 16.77 9.06
C PHE A 31 1.27 15.94 10.27
N TYR A 32 0.44 14.99 10.71
CA TYR A 32 0.79 14.08 11.79
C TYR A 32 1.96 13.17 11.41
N LEU A 33 1.90 12.51 10.25
CA LEU A 33 2.96 11.63 9.75
C LEU A 33 4.29 12.39 9.56
N LEU A 34 4.23 13.61 9.05
CA LEU A 34 5.42 14.45 8.86
C LEU A 34 5.99 15.03 10.17
N GLY A 35 5.36 14.77 11.33
CA GLY A 35 5.82 15.26 12.64
C GLY A 35 5.53 16.74 12.87
N ILE A 36 4.64 17.37 12.09
CA ILE A 36 4.31 18.81 12.16
C ILE A 36 2.87 19.05 12.62
N LYS A 37 2.36 18.21 13.50
CA LYS A 37 0.98 18.26 14.01
C LYS A 37 0.59 19.64 14.55
N ASP A 38 1.49 20.30 15.27
CA ASP A 38 1.20 21.61 15.86
C ASP A 38 0.95 22.68 14.80
N ARG A 39 1.58 22.54 13.62
CA ARG A 39 1.38 23.45 12.50
C ARG A 39 0.01 23.28 11.85
N PHE A 40 -0.56 22.08 11.89
CA PHE A 40 -1.94 21.89 11.43
C PHE A 40 -2.93 22.66 12.30
N SER A 41 -2.74 22.70 13.62
CA SER A 41 -3.57 23.47 14.54
C SER A 41 -3.49 24.97 14.24
N ILE A 42 -2.30 25.48 13.95
CA ILE A 42 -2.10 26.89 13.54
C ILE A 42 -2.82 27.17 12.20
N LEU A 43 -2.71 26.24 11.25
CA LEU A 43 -3.40 26.35 9.97
C LEU A 43 -4.92 26.41 10.15
N GLU A 44 -5.50 25.54 10.98
CA GLU A 44 -6.95 25.53 11.25
C GLU A 44 -7.43 26.80 11.97
N GLU A 45 -6.61 27.37 12.83
CA GLU A 45 -6.95 28.59 13.54
C GLU A 45 -6.89 29.83 12.64
N LYS A 46 -5.88 29.93 11.79
CA LYS A 46 -5.59 31.13 11.01
C LYS A 46 -6.17 31.11 9.60
N LEU A 47 -6.31 29.94 8.98
CA LEU A 47 -6.80 29.79 7.61
C LEU A 47 -8.29 29.45 7.61
N MET A 48 -9.09 30.34 7.03
CA MET A 48 -10.53 30.13 6.86
C MET A 48 -10.88 30.01 5.40
N TYR A 49 -11.98 29.31 5.12
CA TYR A 49 -12.49 29.12 3.77
C TYR A 49 -13.78 29.92 3.57
N ASN A 50 -13.80 30.75 2.54
CA ASN A 50 -14.99 31.52 2.14
C ASN A 50 -15.76 30.77 1.06
N TYR A 51 -16.90 30.17 1.43
CA TYR A 51 -17.75 29.39 0.53
C TYR A 51 -18.35 30.20 -0.62
N LYS A 52 -18.58 31.51 -0.43
CA LYS A 52 -19.16 32.36 -1.46
C LYS A 52 -18.17 32.64 -2.59
N TYR A 53 -16.92 32.93 -2.23
CA TYR A 53 -15.88 33.27 -3.19
C TYR A 53 -14.96 32.09 -3.52
N LYS A 54 -15.19 30.94 -2.88
CA LYS A 54 -14.39 29.72 -3.04
C LYS A 54 -12.88 29.96 -2.89
N THR A 55 -12.52 30.73 -1.86
CA THR A 55 -11.11 31.12 -1.60
C THR A 55 -10.78 30.98 -0.13
N PHE A 56 -9.51 30.69 0.14
CA PHE A 56 -8.96 30.81 1.48
C PHE A 56 -8.74 32.27 1.84
N TYR A 57 -8.88 32.60 3.11
CA TYR A 57 -8.50 33.89 3.67
C TYR A 57 -7.93 33.72 5.07
N THR A 58 -7.02 34.58 5.44
CA THR A 58 -6.45 34.61 6.79
C THR A 58 -7.30 35.51 7.70
N LYS A 59 -7.43 35.17 8.97
CA LYS A 59 -8.04 36.02 10.01
C LYS A 59 -7.13 37.17 10.38
N ASP A 60 -6.59 37.91 9.45
CA ASP A 60 -5.84 39.14 9.75
C ASP A 60 -6.80 40.31 9.65
N PRO A 61 -7.12 40.99 10.76
CA PRO A 61 -8.06 42.13 10.76
C PRO A 61 -7.55 43.33 9.94
N ILE A 62 -6.29 43.35 9.52
CA ILE A 62 -5.69 44.47 8.78
C ILE A 62 -5.71 44.21 7.25
N LYS A 63 -5.83 42.94 6.82
CA LYS A 63 -5.86 42.55 5.41
C LYS A 63 -7.22 42.00 5.04
N ASP A 64 -8.18 42.88 4.81
CA ASP A 64 -9.48 42.55 4.18
C ASP A 64 -9.30 42.10 2.71
N LYS A 65 -8.33 41.21 2.45
CA LYS A 65 -8.05 40.65 1.12
C LYS A 65 -8.72 39.28 0.99
N TYR A 66 -9.68 39.23 0.13
CA TYR A 66 -10.24 38.00 -0.39
C TYR A 66 -9.19 37.26 -1.23
N GLY A 67 -8.72 36.16 -0.73
CA GLY A 67 -7.78 35.29 -1.42
C GLY A 67 -6.42 35.20 -0.73
N THR A 68 -6.11 34.03 -0.18
CA THR A 68 -4.78 33.72 0.35
C THR A 68 -3.96 33.05 -0.77
N THR A 69 -2.72 33.51 -0.94
CA THR A 69 -1.80 32.90 -1.92
C THR A 69 -1.14 31.66 -1.37
N LYS A 70 -0.51 30.88 -2.24
CA LYS A 70 0.27 29.69 -1.84
C LYS A 70 1.42 30.10 -0.90
N GLU A 71 2.07 31.21 -1.18
CA GLU A 71 3.19 31.77 -0.40
C GLU A 71 2.72 32.16 1.00
N GLU A 72 1.53 32.72 1.13
CA GLU A 72 0.96 33.06 2.45
C GLU A 72 0.62 31.79 3.24
N ILE A 73 0.13 30.72 2.58
CA ILE A 73 -0.08 29.42 3.23
C ILE A 73 1.27 28.83 3.68
N TYR A 74 2.29 28.90 2.83
CA TYR A 74 3.63 28.46 3.18
C TYR A 74 4.15 29.21 4.42
N SER A 75 4.03 30.53 4.43
CA SER A 75 4.42 31.37 5.56
C SER A 75 3.67 31.03 6.85
N LEU A 76 2.35 30.80 6.78
CA LEU A 76 1.56 30.37 7.94
C LEU A 76 2.05 29.07 8.57
N ILE A 77 2.51 28.14 7.73
CA ILE A 77 2.95 26.82 8.20
C ILE A 77 4.40 26.87 8.68
N PHE A 78 5.29 27.61 8.01
CA PHE A 78 6.75 27.49 8.16
C PHE A 78 7.48 28.75 8.62
N GLU A 79 6.82 29.93 8.74
CA GLU A 79 7.42 31.26 8.88
C GLU A 79 8.24 31.52 10.16
N ASN A 80 8.46 30.60 11.04
CA ASN A 80 9.32 30.87 12.21
C ASN A 80 10.39 29.81 12.45
N ASP A 81 10.68 28.98 11.44
CA ASP A 81 11.59 27.86 11.67
C ASP A 81 12.27 27.43 10.36
N GLU A 82 13.34 28.14 9.98
CA GLU A 82 14.17 27.78 8.84
C GLU A 82 14.77 26.36 8.97
N ASN A 83 14.91 25.87 10.20
CA ASN A 83 15.49 24.57 10.53
C ASN A 83 14.45 23.44 10.62
N TYR A 84 13.17 23.69 10.31
CA TYR A 84 12.15 22.64 10.38
C TYR A 84 12.33 21.63 9.24
N SER A 85 12.76 20.44 9.57
CA SER A 85 12.83 19.33 8.61
C SER A 85 11.55 18.49 8.67
N LEU A 86 10.97 18.21 7.52
CA LEU A 86 9.89 17.23 7.43
C LEU A 86 10.45 15.84 7.71
N ASN A 87 9.77 15.09 8.58
CA ASN A 87 10.25 13.80 9.09
C ASN A 87 10.08 12.64 8.09
N PHE A 88 10.16 12.92 6.78
CA PHE A 88 9.91 11.91 5.74
C PHE A 88 10.87 10.73 5.79
N GLU A 89 12.15 10.99 6.03
CA GLU A 89 13.20 9.94 6.03
C GLU A 89 13.03 8.94 7.18
N ASN A 90 12.54 9.40 8.33
CA ASN A 90 12.39 8.59 9.55
C ASN A 90 11.06 7.81 9.61
N LEU A 91 10.18 7.98 8.63
CA LEU A 91 8.94 7.21 8.57
C LEU A 91 9.24 5.76 8.22
N ASP A 92 8.49 4.84 8.82
CA ASP A 92 8.50 3.46 8.38
C ASP A 92 7.84 3.30 6.98
N TYR A 93 7.96 2.14 6.37
CA TYR A 93 7.45 1.91 5.02
C TYR A 93 5.93 2.03 4.93
N PHE A 94 5.20 1.61 5.96
CA PHE A 94 3.74 1.70 5.96
C PHE A 94 3.28 3.14 6.12
N ASP A 95 3.96 3.93 6.94
CA ASP A 95 3.67 5.35 7.11
C ASP A 95 4.08 6.16 5.87
N LYS A 96 5.21 5.82 5.22
CA LYS A 96 5.54 6.36 3.89
C LYS A 96 4.45 6.06 2.87
N PHE A 97 3.95 4.82 2.85
CA PHE A 97 2.87 4.43 1.94
C PHE A 97 1.57 5.19 2.22
N LYS A 98 1.17 5.34 3.50
CA LYS A 98 0.02 6.16 3.88
C LYS A 98 0.19 7.61 3.46
N LEU A 99 1.37 8.18 3.69
CA LEU A 99 1.68 9.55 3.30
C LEU A 99 1.47 9.76 1.79
N VAL A 100 2.05 8.89 0.97
CA VAL A 100 1.90 8.94 -0.50
C VAL A 100 0.43 8.79 -0.91
N LEU A 101 -0.29 7.86 -0.28
CA LEU A 101 -1.71 7.62 -0.57
C LEU A 101 -2.58 8.84 -0.25
N TYR A 102 -2.39 9.47 0.92
CA TYR A 102 -3.13 10.65 1.34
C TYR A 102 -2.79 11.87 0.49
N TRP A 103 -1.50 12.00 0.15
CA TRP A 103 -1.01 13.06 -0.72
C TRP A 103 -1.66 13.02 -2.09
N ASN A 104 -1.59 11.87 -2.76
CA ASN A 104 -2.21 11.68 -4.07
C ASN A 104 -3.73 11.87 -4.01
N TYR A 105 -4.39 11.39 -2.94
CA TYR A 105 -5.82 11.61 -2.76
C TYR A 105 -6.15 13.11 -2.74
N CYS A 106 -5.44 13.91 -1.93
CA CYS A 106 -5.69 15.35 -1.81
C CYS A 106 -5.39 16.08 -3.13
N GLU A 107 -4.33 15.67 -3.83
CA GLU A 107 -3.95 16.25 -5.12
C GLU A 107 -4.99 15.98 -6.20
N GLU A 108 -5.47 14.76 -6.33
CA GLU A 108 -6.45 14.36 -7.34
C GLU A 108 -7.86 14.94 -7.05
N ILE A 109 -8.25 15.00 -5.77
CA ILE A 109 -9.47 15.71 -5.36
C ILE A 109 -9.35 17.20 -5.68
N GLY A 110 -8.21 17.83 -5.39
CA GLY A 110 -7.96 19.24 -5.67
C GLY A 110 -8.06 19.57 -7.16
N LYS A 111 -7.52 18.71 -8.01
CA LYS A 111 -7.61 18.80 -9.48
C LYS A 111 -9.00 18.48 -10.03
N SER A 112 -9.95 18.06 -9.21
CA SER A 112 -11.30 17.63 -9.62
C SER A 112 -11.33 16.42 -10.57
N PHE A 113 -10.27 15.61 -10.63
CA PHE A 113 -10.26 14.38 -11.40
C PHE A 113 -11.07 13.26 -10.77
N ILE A 114 -11.17 13.27 -9.43
CA ILE A 114 -11.94 12.30 -8.67
C ILE A 114 -12.86 12.98 -7.66
N THR A 115 -13.89 12.28 -7.22
CA THR A 115 -14.80 12.74 -6.18
C THR A 115 -14.69 11.87 -4.94
N LYS A 116 -14.97 12.45 -3.77
CA LYS A 116 -14.92 11.77 -2.47
C LYS A 116 -15.84 10.55 -2.42
N GLU A 117 -17.01 10.65 -3.03
CA GLU A 117 -18.01 9.58 -3.05
C GLU A 117 -17.48 8.31 -3.70
N HIS A 118 -16.69 8.45 -4.75
CA HIS A 118 -16.13 7.30 -5.47
C HIS A 118 -14.91 6.70 -4.76
N ILE A 119 -14.03 7.53 -4.23
CA ILE A 119 -12.74 7.08 -3.66
C ILE A 119 -12.80 6.89 -2.14
N GLY A 120 -13.71 7.56 -1.44
CA GLY A 120 -13.80 7.49 0.02
C GLY A 120 -13.90 6.07 0.58
N PRO A 121 -14.76 5.19 0.04
CA PRO A 121 -14.84 3.80 0.49
C PRO A 121 -13.54 3.02 0.24
N LEU A 122 -12.83 3.30 -0.86
CA LEU A 122 -11.52 2.70 -1.15
C LEU A 122 -10.47 3.15 -0.12
N MET A 123 -10.40 4.45 0.17
CA MET A 123 -9.49 5.01 1.17
C MET A 123 -9.69 4.40 2.55
N ALA A 124 -10.94 4.29 3.01
CA ALA A 124 -11.27 3.68 4.29
C ALA A 124 -10.85 2.20 4.37
N ARG A 125 -11.07 1.43 3.29
CA ARG A 125 -10.63 0.03 3.22
C ARG A 125 -9.12 -0.08 3.20
N SER A 126 -8.43 0.78 2.43
CA SER A 126 -6.97 0.80 2.33
C SER A 126 -6.33 1.08 3.69
N ASN A 127 -6.82 2.06 4.45
CA ASN A 127 -6.31 2.37 5.78
C ASN A 127 -6.41 1.18 6.73
N ASN A 128 -7.58 0.54 6.80
CA ASN A 128 -7.78 -0.64 7.63
C ASN A 128 -6.85 -1.80 7.24
N ARG A 129 -6.58 -1.96 5.94
CA ARG A 129 -5.66 -3.00 5.44
C ARG A 129 -4.22 -2.69 5.74
N ILE A 130 -3.77 -1.46 5.54
CA ILE A 130 -2.40 -1.02 5.84
C ILE A 130 -2.13 -1.19 7.34
N ASP A 131 -3.06 -0.78 8.22
CA ASP A 131 -2.93 -0.96 9.67
C ASP A 131 -2.89 -2.43 10.09
N SER A 132 -3.56 -3.30 9.36
CA SER A 132 -3.50 -4.74 9.60
C SER A 132 -2.17 -5.32 9.14
N LEU A 133 -1.65 -4.87 8.01
CA LEU A 133 -0.36 -5.31 7.46
C LEU A 133 0.82 -4.83 8.30
N SER A 134 0.80 -3.58 8.77
CA SER A 134 1.87 -3.02 9.62
C SER A 134 2.06 -3.76 10.94
N LYS A 135 1.00 -4.40 11.44
CA LYS A 135 1.08 -5.25 12.65
C LYS A 135 1.64 -6.64 12.39
N LEU A 136 1.66 -7.08 11.12
CA LEU A 136 2.09 -8.43 10.74
C LEU A 136 3.50 -8.44 10.15
N PHE A 137 3.93 -7.34 9.56
CA PHE A 137 5.18 -7.23 8.84
C PHE A 137 6.03 -6.09 9.37
N GLU A 138 7.28 -6.38 9.63
CA GLU A 138 8.35 -5.40 9.75
C GLU A 138 9.15 -5.43 8.45
N ILE A 139 9.24 -4.29 7.76
CA ILE A 139 10.01 -4.18 6.53
C ILE A 139 11.41 -3.70 6.89
N LYS A 140 12.42 -4.48 6.52
CA LYS A 140 13.84 -4.16 6.76
C LYS A 140 14.56 -4.03 5.43
N ASP A 141 15.45 -3.06 5.32
CA ASP A 141 16.28 -2.85 4.13
C ASP A 141 17.36 -3.92 3.98
N VAL A 142 17.77 -4.51 5.09
CA VAL A 142 18.81 -5.54 5.13
C VAL A 142 18.23 -6.77 5.83
N LEU A 143 18.19 -7.89 5.11
CA LEU A 143 17.98 -9.19 5.72
C LEU A 143 19.27 -9.57 6.45
N ASP A 144 19.16 -10.01 7.70
CA ASP A 144 20.28 -10.64 8.40
C ASP A 144 20.85 -11.76 7.52
N ASP A 145 22.16 -11.75 7.30
CA ASP A 145 22.91 -12.64 6.37
C ASP A 145 22.85 -14.14 6.71
N LYS A 146 22.00 -14.52 7.64
CA LYS A 146 21.71 -15.93 7.97
C LYS A 146 20.58 -16.49 7.07
N THR A 147 20.78 -16.44 5.77
CA THR A 147 19.86 -17.12 4.86
C THR A 147 20.07 -18.62 4.96
N SER A 148 19.18 -19.28 5.68
CA SER A 148 19.02 -20.73 5.59
C SER A 148 18.56 -21.09 4.17
N ASN A 149 19.08 -22.19 3.62
CA ASN A 149 18.59 -22.72 2.34
C ASN A 149 17.12 -23.20 2.42
N VAL A 150 16.58 -23.36 3.63
CA VAL A 150 15.20 -23.75 3.87
C VAL A 150 14.58 -22.76 4.85
N ASN A 151 13.53 -22.09 4.42
CA ASN A 151 12.75 -21.17 5.23
C ASN A 151 11.31 -21.68 5.37
N VAL A 152 10.82 -21.81 6.60
CA VAL A 152 9.46 -22.27 6.88
C VAL A 152 8.64 -21.08 7.41
N ILE A 153 7.49 -20.84 6.78
CA ILE A 153 6.57 -19.78 7.16
C ILE A 153 5.27 -20.41 7.66
N SER A 154 5.00 -20.27 8.95
CA SER A 154 3.75 -20.76 9.55
C SER A 154 2.65 -19.69 9.47
N LEU A 155 1.46 -20.13 9.03
CA LEU A 155 0.28 -19.28 8.95
C LEU A 155 -0.80 -19.65 9.99
N VAL A 156 -0.46 -20.46 10.99
CA VAL A 156 -1.42 -21.01 11.96
C VAL A 156 -2.11 -19.90 12.74
N ASP A 157 -1.34 -18.90 13.25
CA ASP A 157 -1.86 -17.80 14.07
C ASP A 157 -2.30 -16.59 13.24
N VAL A 158 -2.30 -16.71 11.91
CA VAL A 158 -2.68 -15.64 11.02
C VAL A 158 -4.20 -15.63 10.80
N ARG A 159 -4.81 -14.43 10.78
CA ARG A 159 -6.24 -14.26 10.45
C ARG A 159 -6.57 -14.88 9.09
N VAL A 160 -7.76 -15.45 8.99
CA VAL A 160 -8.20 -16.20 7.80
C VAL A 160 -8.12 -15.40 6.51
N ASP A 161 -8.46 -14.11 6.55
CA ASP A 161 -8.37 -13.21 5.39
C ASP A 161 -6.93 -12.95 4.93
N MET A 162 -5.98 -12.98 5.86
CA MET A 162 -4.56 -12.78 5.57
C MET A 162 -3.82 -14.05 5.14
N ARG A 163 -4.36 -15.24 5.46
CA ARG A 163 -3.74 -16.53 5.07
C ARG A 163 -3.63 -16.72 3.56
N LYS A 164 -4.41 -16.00 2.76
CA LYS A 164 -4.33 -16.01 1.29
C LYS A 164 -3.41 -14.90 0.77
N ILE A 165 -3.39 -13.75 1.44
CA ILE A 165 -2.64 -12.56 1.03
C ILE A 165 -1.13 -12.75 1.26
N ILE A 166 -0.75 -13.25 2.43
CA ILE A 166 0.66 -13.42 2.80
C ILE A 166 1.41 -14.34 1.82
N PRO A 167 0.92 -15.57 1.54
CA PRO A 167 1.58 -16.45 0.57
C PRO A 167 1.66 -15.81 -0.83
N LEU A 168 0.61 -15.11 -1.26
CA LEU A 168 0.61 -14.43 -2.55
C LEU A 168 1.73 -13.39 -2.64
N ILE A 169 1.85 -12.51 -1.64
CA ILE A 169 2.89 -11.47 -1.61
C ILE A 169 4.27 -12.09 -1.63
N ILE A 170 4.51 -13.10 -0.79
CA ILE A 170 5.81 -13.78 -0.67
C ILE A 170 6.16 -14.50 -1.97
N CYS A 171 5.26 -15.32 -2.49
CA CYS A 171 5.51 -16.09 -3.73
C CYS A 171 5.76 -15.14 -4.92
N LYS A 172 4.96 -14.07 -5.04
CA LYS A 172 5.12 -13.08 -6.10
C LYS A 172 6.45 -12.34 -5.99
N LYS A 173 6.84 -11.92 -4.78
CA LYS A 173 8.12 -11.24 -4.54
C LYS A 173 9.29 -12.14 -4.90
N LEU A 174 9.35 -13.35 -4.34
CA LEU A 174 10.42 -14.31 -4.59
C LEU A 174 10.54 -14.67 -6.08
N TYR A 175 9.40 -14.90 -6.74
CA TYR A 175 9.37 -15.18 -8.17
C TYR A 175 9.86 -13.98 -9.01
N SER A 176 9.42 -12.76 -8.67
CA SER A 176 9.84 -11.55 -9.39
C SER A 176 11.35 -11.28 -9.23
N GLU A 177 11.89 -11.49 -8.04
CA GLU A 177 13.33 -11.37 -7.77
C GLU A 177 14.12 -12.42 -8.59
N LYS A 178 13.64 -13.66 -8.61
CA LYS A 178 14.25 -14.74 -9.41
C LYS A 178 14.17 -14.44 -10.91
N LYS A 179 13.05 -13.91 -11.39
CA LYS A 179 12.86 -13.51 -12.79
C LYS A 179 13.75 -12.34 -13.19
N ALA A 180 14.03 -11.42 -12.27
CA ALA A 180 14.92 -10.27 -12.51
C ALA A 180 16.40 -10.65 -12.57
N SER A 181 16.83 -11.71 -11.89
CA SER A 181 18.22 -12.19 -11.85
C SER A 181 18.62 -12.95 -13.11
N LYS A 182 18.50 -12.34 -14.28
CA LYS A 182 18.61 -12.94 -15.62
C LYS A 182 19.91 -13.69 -15.96
N GLY A 183 20.96 -13.63 -15.14
CA GLY A 183 22.24 -14.29 -15.40
C GLY A 183 22.55 -15.50 -14.53
N ASP A 184 22.04 -15.53 -13.30
CA ASP A 184 22.34 -16.55 -12.29
C ASP A 184 21.28 -17.67 -12.18
N SER A 185 20.27 -17.67 -13.05
CA SER A 185 19.15 -18.60 -12.98
C SER A 185 19.55 -20.08 -13.12
N LEU A 186 20.68 -20.36 -13.76
CA LEU A 186 21.19 -21.72 -13.93
C LEU A 186 21.98 -22.25 -12.71
N ASN A 187 22.46 -21.35 -11.85
CA ASN A 187 23.31 -21.72 -10.71
C ASN A 187 22.53 -21.90 -9.39
N SER A 188 21.26 -21.48 -9.35
CA SER A 188 20.41 -21.62 -8.18
C SER A 188 18.96 -21.88 -8.56
N SER A 189 18.24 -22.64 -7.76
CA SER A 189 16.80 -22.88 -7.93
C SER A 189 16.03 -22.40 -6.72
N LEU A 190 14.83 -21.91 -6.97
CA LEU A 190 13.86 -21.54 -5.95
C LEU A 190 12.76 -22.60 -5.92
N HIS A 191 12.60 -23.26 -4.79
CA HIS A 191 11.53 -24.23 -4.57
C HIS A 191 10.52 -23.63 -3.59
N ILE A 192 9.31 -23.43 -4.05
CA ILE A 192 8.17 -22.98 -3.24
C ILE A 192 7.31 -24.19 -2.95
N ILE A 193 7.11 -24.49 -1.67
CA ILE A 193 6.27 -25.60 -1.21
C ILE A 193 5.07 -25.00 -0.48
N VAL A 194 3.87 -25.29 -0.95
CA VAL A 194 2.61 -24.82 -0.37
C VAL A 194 1.87 -26.01 0.19
N ASP A 195 1.87 -26.11 1.51
CA ASP A 195 1.10 -27.14 2.21
C ASP A 195 -0.35 -26.69 2.43
N GLU A 196 -1.29 -27.65 2.46
CA GLU A 196 -2.74 -27.40 2.51
C GLU A 196 -3.19 -26.35 1.47
N ALA A 197 -2.70 -26.53 0.24
CA ALA A 197 -2.84 -25.57 -0.86
C ALA A 197 -4.30 -25.20 -1.19
N HIS A 198 -5.26 -26.06 -0.88
CA HIS A 198 -6.68 -25.76 -1.04
C HIS A 198 -7.12 -24.52 -0.25
N ASN A 199 -6.45 -24.18 0.86
CA ASN A 199 -6.74 -22.94 1.61
C ASN A 199 -6.29 -21.67 0.89
N ILE A 200 -5.30 -21.80 0.00
CA ILE A 200 -4.70 -20.68 -0.71
C ILE A 200 -5.18 -20.63 -2.17
N LEU A 201 -5.30 -21.76 -2.82
CA LEU A 201 -5.59 -21.90 -4.26
C LEU A 201 -7.04 -22.28 -4.58
N SER A 202 -7.93 -22.22 -3.59
CA SER A 202 -9.35 -22.54 -3.77
C SER A 202 -10.05 -21.55 -4.69
N THR A 203 -10.92 -22.09 -5.55
CA THR A 203 -11.86 -21.34 -6.39
C THR A 203 -13.14 -20.97 -5.64
N THR A 204 -13.47 -21.71 -4.58
CA THR A 204 -14.70 -21.55 -3.80
C THR A 204 -14.46 -20.65 -2.59
N SER A 205 -14.56 -19.34 -2.74
CA SER A 205 -14.44 -18.39 -1.64
C SER A 205 -15.62 -17.42 -1.61
N ILE A 206 -16.53 -17.60 -0.66
CA ILE A 206 -17.74 -16.77 -0.51
C ILE A 206 -17.42 -15.33 -0.02
N ARG A 207 -16.23 -15.11 0.56
CA ARG A 207 -15.82 -13.84 1.20
C ARG A 207 -14.82 -13.02 0.39
N GLU A 208 -14.46 -13.48 -0.77
CA GLU A 208 -13.46 -12.88 -1.65
C GLU A 208 -14.15 -12.30 -2.89
N SER A 209 -13.78 -11.09 -3.34
CA SER A 209 -14.26 -10.60 -4.63
C SER A 209 -13.70 -11.44 -5.77
N GLU A 210 -14.46 -11.61 -6.85
CA GLU A 210 -14.02 -12.37 -8.03
C GLU A 210 -12.69 -11.85 -8.57
N GLU A 211 -12.55 -10.53 -8.72
CA GLU A 211 -11.32 -9.88 -9.21
C GLU A 211 -10.09 -10.22 -8.37
N TRP A 212 -10.26 -10.25 -7.04
CA TRP A 212 -9.16 -10.59 -6.14
C TRP A 212 -8.80 -12.07 -6.21
N LYS A 213 -9.81 -12.93 -6.33
CA LYS A 213 -9.63 -14.37 -6.51
C LYS A 213 -8.87 -14.66 -7.81
N ASP A 214 -9.29 -14.02 -8.91
CA ASP A 214 -8.68 -14.20 -10.22
C ASP A 214 -7.22 -13.75 -10.19
N TYR A 215 -6.94 -12.56 -9.66
CA TYR A 215 -5.57 -12.06 -9.49
C TYR A 215 -4.66 -13.01 -8.69
N ARG A 216 -5.19 -13.57 -7.61
CA ARG A 216 -4.46 -14.54 -6.79
C ARG A 216 -4.13 -15.80 -7.57
N LEU A 217 -5.11 -16.37 -8.25
CA LEU A 217 -4.94 -17.60 -9.05
C LEU A 217 -3.98 -17.35 -10.22
N GLU A 218 -4.13 -16.25 -10.95
CA GLU A 218 -3.24 -15.87 -12.06
C GLU A 218 -1.77 -15.80 -11.63
N CYS A 219 -1.48 -15.26 -10.45
CA CYS A 219 -0.11 -15.19 -9.94
C CYS A 219 0.52 -16.56 -9.77
N PHE A 220 -0.22 -17.53 -9.18
CA PHE A 220 0.27 -18.91 -9.02
C PHE A 220 0.31 -19.66 -10.37
N GLU A 221 -0.63 -19.40 -11.25
CA GLU A 221 -0.62 -19.95 -12.61
C GLU A 221 0.61 -19.48 -13.40
N GLU A 222 0.99 -18.20 -13.30
CA GLU A 222 2.21 -17.69 -13.93
C GLU A 222 3.44 -18.45 -13.42
N ILE A 223 3.55 -18.64 -12.09
CA ILE A 223 4.66 -19.39 -11.50
C ILE A 223 4.71 -20.82 -12.03
N ILE A 224 3.59 -21.51 -12.15
CA ILE A 224 3.53 -22.88 -12.64
C ILE A 224 3.89 -22.95 -14.14
N LYS A 225 3.32 -22.07 -14.95
CA LYS A 225 3.51 -22.04 -16.41
C LYS A 225 4.92 -21.63 -16.81
N GLU A 226 5.48 -20.65 -16.13
CA GLU A 226 6.71 -19.98 -16.57
C GLU A 226 7.88 -20.13 -15.61
N GLY A 227 7.64 -20.49 -14.37
CA GLY A 227 8.67 -20.54 -13.32
C GLY A 227 9.88 -21.35 -13.70
N ARG A 228 9.70 -22.47 -14.38
CA ARG A 228 10.79 -23.33 -14.85
C ARG A 228 11.84 -22.58 -15.70
N LYS A 229 11.41 -21.62 -16.50
CA LYS A 229 12.31 -20.80 -17.32
C LYS A 229 13.29 -19.95 -16.48
N PHE A 230 12.91 -19.69 -15.24
CA PHE A 230 13.66 -18.87 -14.29
C PHE A 230 14.19 -19.69 -13.10
N GLY A 231 14.15 -21.03 -13.18
CA GLY A 231 14.59 -21.92 -12.10
C GLY A 231 13.69 -21.87 -10.86
N THR A 232 12.40 -21.52 -11.03
CA THR A 232 11.40 -21.54 -9.95
C THR A 232 10.48 -22.73 -10.12
N PHE A 233 10.30 -23.48 -9.04
CA PHE A 233 9.48 -24.70 -9.00
C PHE A 233 8.45 -24.58 -7.89
N LEU A 234 7.20 -24.93 -8.18
CA LEU A 234 6.11 -24.94 -7.21
C LEU A 234 5.69 -26.40 -6.92
N THR A 235 5.65 -26.72 -5.64
CA THR A 235 5.08 -27.98 -5.13
C THR A 235 3.88 -27.64 -4.27
N ILE A 236 2.75 -28.28 -4.53
CA ILE A 236 1.53 -28.12 -3.74
C ILE A 236 1.15 -29.44 -3.09
N SER A 237 0.78 -29.39 -1.82
CA SER A 237 0.22 -30.50 -1.06
C SER A 237 -1.22 -30.18 -0.67
N SER A 238 -2.14 -31.10 -0.85
CA SER A 238 -3.55 -30.89 -0.49
C SER A 238 -4.28 -32.18 -0.26
N GLN A 239 -5.14 -32.21 0.74
CA GLN A 239 -6.10 -33.28 0.99
C GLN A 239 -7.41 -33.09 0.21
N ARG A 240 -7.61 -31.91 -0.42
CA ARG A 240 -8.81 -31.53 -1.16
C ARG A 240 -8.45 -31.00 -2.56
N PRO A 241 -7.97 -31.83 -3.45
CA PRO A 241 -7.55 -31.42 -4.79
C PRO A 241 -8.72 -30.81 -5.60
N SER A 242 -9.95 -31.24 -5.36
CA SER A 242 -11.15 -30.72 -6.03
C SER A 242 -11.45 -29.26 -5.72
N ASP A 243 -10.92 -28.71 -4.63
CA ASP A 243 -11.15 -27.33 -4.26
C ASP A 243 -10.15 -26.36 -4.96
N ILE A 244 -9.07 -26.91 -5.51
CA ILE A 244 -8.03 -26.16 -6.21
C ILE A 244 -8.48 -25.89 -7.64
N SER A 245 -8.09 -24.72 -8.19
CA SER A 245 -8.38 -24.36 -9.58
C SER A 245 -7.97 -25.46 -10.56
N ASP A 246 -8.90 -25.86 -11.44
CA ASP A 246 -8.65 -26.83 -12.51
C ASP A 246 -7.51 -26.39 -13.43
N THR A 247 -7.37 -25.09 -13.66
CA THR A 247 -6.27 -24.51 -14.43
C THR A 247 -4.93 -24.80 -13.77
N ILE A 248 -4.83 -24.64 -12.44
CA ILE A 248 -3.61 -24.96 -11.68
C ILE A 248 -3.33 -26.46 -11.75
N ILE A 249 -4.33 -27.30 -11.46
CA ILE A 249 -4.18 -28.75 -11.48
C ILE A 249 -3.71 -29.23 -12.85
N SER A 250 -4.32 -28.76 -13.94
CA SER A 250 -3.97 -29.16 -15.31
C SER A 250 -2.55 -28.77 -15.75
N GLN A 251 -1.91 -27.80 -15.09
CA GLN A 251 -0.56 -27.34 -15.40
C GLN A 251 0.53 -28.07 -14.60
N LEU A 252 0.15 -28.91 -13.63
CA LEU A 252 1.12 -29.68 -12.86
C LEU A 252 1.71 -30.81 -13.71
N HIS A 253 3.04 -31.01 -13.62
CA HIS A 253 3.74 -31.99 -14.41
C HIS A 253 3.86 -33.37 -13.72
N ASN A 254 3.87 -33.37 -12.39
CA ASN A 254 4.05 -34.56 -11.59
C ASN A 254 2.99 -34.63 -10.49
N TYR A 255 2.45 -35.86 -10.28
CA TYR A 255 1.46 -36.13 -9.25
C TYR A 255 1.96 -37.25 -8.33
N PHE A 256 1.89 -37.00 -7.03
CA PHE A 256 2.13 -37.97 -6.00
C PHE A 256 0.82 -38.22 -5.26
N ILE A 257 0.23 -39.39 -5.45
CA ILE A 257 -1.07 -39.74 -4.88
C ILE A 257 -0.87 -40.75 -3.77
N HIS A 258 -1.24 -40.39 -2.55
CA HIS A 258 -1.25 -41.28 -1.42
C HIS A 258 -2.68 -41.75 -1.14
N ARG A 259 -2.81 -42.95 -0.57
CA ARG A 259 -4.11 -43.44 -0.15
C ARG A 259 -4.73 -42.52 0.88
N LEU A 260 -5.90 -41.98 0.55
CA LEU A 260 -6.74 -41.30 1.50
C LEU A 260 -7.45 -42.35 2.36
N VAL A 261 -7.34 -42.22 3.68
CA VAL A 261 -7.96 -43.16 4.63
C VAL A 261 -9.34 -42.59 5.02
#